data_b6779588de537ee94924ec1a1f4116ba
#
_entry.id   b6779588de537ee94924ec1a1f4116ba
#
_cell.length_a   1.000
_cell.length_b   1.000
_cell.length_c   1.000
_cell.angle_alpha   90.00
_cell.angle_beta   90.00
_cell.angle_gamma   90.00
#
_symmetry.space_group_name_H-M   'P 1'
#
loop_
_entity.id
_entity.type
_entity.pdbx_description
1 polymer ?
#
loop_
_entity_poly.entity_id
_entity_poly.type
_entity_poly.pdbx_seq_one_letter_code
_entity_poly.pdbx_strand_id
1 'polypeptide(L)'
;MKLVTNDKLKYWGYSLVHPFDGFFEIRFRNHGSAFLATLLLIAYAVLNCLKFQYTGFPMNMNNIEEMDALSLFISVVSVVALFTVSNWTVTTLFNGKGKMKDIFIVVCYSLTVPIIGDAIVTFASNFVTLDEVMILTSVQMLCYAYFAFLVIAGLTTIHEYGFGGSIMSIVMSIVAAAIILFIGILVFTMLERMVSFFYSVAEELKRRL
;
A
#
# COMPACT_ATOMS: atom_id res chain seq x y z
N MET A 1 -4.64 -26.06 9.46
CA MET A 1 -3.58 -25.15 8.98
C MET A 1 -3.55 -23.93 9.88
N LYS A 2 -2.51 -23.79 10.74
CA LYS A 2 -2.41 -22.62 11.64
C LYS A 2 -2.06 -21.40 10.78
N LEU A 3 -2.97 -20.43 10.68
CA LEU A 3 -2.84 -19.23 9.86
C LEU A 3 -1.70 -18.32 10.33
N VAL A 4 -1.49 -18.26 11.65
CA VAL A 4 -0.39 -17.53 12.28
C VAL A 4 0.26 -18.46 13.30
N THR A 5 1.54 -18.73 13.11
CA THR A 5 2.38 -19.48 14.07
C THR A 5 3.29 -18.46 14.77
N ASN A 6 3.72 -18.71 16.00
CA ASN A 6 4.65 -17.84 16.73
C ASN A 6 5.91 -17.51 15.93
N ASP A 7 6.38 -18.44 15.10
CA ASP A 7 7.52 -18.21 14.20
C ASP A 7 7.25 -17.11 13.17
N LYS A 8 6.04 -17.05 12.57
CA LYS A 8 5.68 -16.03 11.58
C LYS A 8 5.61 -14.62 12.18
N LEU A 9 5.14 -14.51 13.43
CA LEU A 9 5.16 -13.25 14.17
C LEU A 9 6.59 -12.81 14.51
N LYS A 10 7.44 -13.76 14.91
CA LYS A 10 8.85 -13.50 15.19
C LYS A 10 9.57 -12.97 13.94
N TYR A 11 9.38 -13.60 12.79
CA TYR A 11 10.04 -13.19 11.56
C TYR A 11 9.48 -11.88 10.97
N TRP A 12 8.19 -11.57 11.22
CA TRP A 12 7.66 -10.24 10.92
C TRP A 12 8.42 -9.14 11.68
N GLY A 13 8.54 -9.25 13.01
CA GLY A 13 9.31 -8.29 13.81
C GLY A 13 10.80 -8.27 13.45
N TYR A 14 11.38 -9.44 13.15
CA TYR A 14 12.78 -9.57 12.75
C TYR A 14 13.07 -8.85 11.42
N SER A 15 12.16 -8.92 10.45
CA SER A 15 12.32 -8.25 9.15
C SER A 15 12.33 -6.72 9.24
N LEU A 16 11.79 -6.14 10.31
CA LEU A 16 11.83 -4.70 10.51
C LEU A 16 13.22 -4.21 10.96
N VAL A 17 13.96 -5.02 11.69
CA VAL A 17 15.30 -4.66 12.22
C VAL A 17 16.43 -5.19 11.32
N HIS A 18 16.22 -6.36 10.72
CA HIS A 18 17.18 -7.03 9.84
C HIS A 18 16.52 -7.32 8.48
N PRO A 19 16.33 -6.29 7.63
CA PRO A 19 15.46 -6.40 6.46
C PRO A 19 15.95 -7.45 5.45
N PHE A 20 17.23 -7.51 5.13
CA PHE A 20 17.75 -8.47 4.16
C PHE A 20 17.56 -9.91 4.64
N ASP A 21 17.99 -10.22 5.85
CA ASP A 21 17.88 -11.57 6.41
C ASP A 21 16.43 -11.94 6.69
N GLY A 22 15.63 -10.99 7.21
CA GLY A 22 14.21 -11.22 7.51
C GLY A 22 13.38 -11.52 6.27
N PHE A 23 13.55 -10.76 5.20
CA PHE A 23 12.84 -11.02 3.94
C PHE A 23 13.37 -12.26 3.20
N PHE A 24 14.64 -12.62 3.39
CA PHE A 24 15.18 -13.89 2.94
C PHE A 24 14.47 -15.08 3.61
N GLU A 25 14.34 -15.07 4.93
CA GLU A 25 13.61 -16.11 5.68
C GLU A 25 12.13 -16.21 5.29
N ILE A 26 11.49 -15.06 5.05
CA ILE A 26 10.08 -14.96 4.63
C ILE A 26 9.89 -15.68 3.28
N ARG A 27 10.79 -15.44 2.32
CA ARG A 27 10.69 -15.99 0.99
C ARG A 27 11.13 -17.45 0.91
N PHE A 28 12.38 -17.73 1.33
CA PHE A 28 13.01 -19.01 1.04
C PHE A 28 12.61 -20.10 2.04
N ARG A 29 12.26 -19.72 3.28
CA ARG A 29 11.81 -20.64 4.32
C ARG A 29 10.31 -20.60 4.60
N ASN A 30 9.54 -19.85 3.79
CA ASN A 30 8.08 -19.73 3.91
C ASN A 30 7.59 -19.25 5.31
N HIS A 31 8.39 -18.46 6.00
CA HIS A 31 8.01 -17.87 7.29
C HIS A 31 7.06 -16.65 7.13
N GLY A 32 6.77 -16.20 5.91
CA GLY A 32 5.80 -15.15 5.62
C GLY A 32 4.34 -15.62 5.77
N SER A 33 3.48 -14.72 6.24
CA SER A 33 2.03 -14.94 6.35
C SER A 33 1.25 -13.89 5.57
N ALA A 34 0.56 -14.31 4.50
CA ALA A 34 -0.34 -13.41 3.77
C ALA A 34 -1.49 -12.91 4.65
N PHE A 35 -1.96 -13.74 5.60
CA PHE A 35 -3.00 -13.32 6.55
C PHE A 35 -2.53 -12.16 7.43
N LEU A 36 -1.33 -12.25 7.98
CA LEU A 36 -0.75 -11.16 8.78
C LEU A 36 -0.52 -9.90 7.91
N ALA A 37 -0.06 -10.08 6.68
CA ALA A 37 0.11 -8.99 5.71
C ALA A 37 -1.22 -8.27 5.43
N THR A 38 -2.30 -9.02 5.19
CA THR A 38 -3.64 -8.44 4.99
C THR A 38 -4.14 -7.70 6.23
N LEU A 39 -3.89 -8.25 7.43
CA LEU A 39 -4.26 -7.59 8.68
C LEU A 39 -3.52 -6.25 8.87
N LEU A 40 -2.24 -6.20 8.55
CA LEU A 40 -1.45 -4.96 8.58
C LEU A 40 -1.94 -3.93 7.56
N LEU A 41 -2.33 -4.38 6.36
CA LEU A 41 -2.91 -3.49 5.34
C LEU A 41 -4.23 -2.89 5.83
N ILE A 42 -5.11 -3.70 6.41
CA ILE A 42 -6.38 -3.23 7.00
C ILE A 42 -6.10 -2.26 8.15
N ALA A 43 -5.16 -2.59 9.03
CA ALA A 43 -4.77 -1.72 10.14
C ALA A 43 -4.24 -0.36 9.64
N TYR A 44 -3.44 -0.34 8.58
CA TYR A 44 -2.95 0.88 7.97
C TYR A 44 -4.07 1.70 7.32
N ALA A 45 -5.00 1.05 6.61
CA ALA A 45 -6.14 1.72 6.00
C ALA A 45 -7.07 2.35 7.06
N VAL A 46 -7.36 1.61 8.14
CA VAL A 46 -8.14 2.15 9.28
C VAL A 46 -7.40 3.31 9.94
N LEU A 47 -6.09 3.18 10.15
CA LEU A 47 -5.29 4.27 10.74
C LEU A 47 -5.33 5.53 9.87
N ASN A 48 -5.32 5.42 8.54
CA ASN A 48 -5.46 6.58 7.67
C ASN A 48 -6.82 7.28 7.83
N CYS A 49 -7.91 6.54 8.04
CA CYS A 49 -9.21 7.11 8.38
C CYS A 49 -9.17 7.84 9.75
N LEU A 50 -8.55 7.22 10.75
CA LEU A 50 -8.37 7.83 12.07
C LEU A 50 -7.49 9.08 12.03
N LYS A 51 -6.39 9.02 11.27
CA LYS A 51 -5.48 10.14 11.04
C LYS A 51 -6.21 11.33 10.42
N PHE A 52 -7.05 11.11 9.41
CA PHE A 52 -7.82 12.17 8.78
C PHE A 52 -8.70 12.92 9.79
N GLN A 53 -9.31 12.19 10.73
CA GLN A 53 -10.25 12.72 11.70
C GLN A 53 -9.58 13.27 12.98
N TYR A 54 -8.56 12.58 13.49
CA TYR A 54 -8.00 12.83 14.83
C TYR A 54 -6.64 13.55 14.82
N THR A 55 -6.09 13.91 13.67
CA THR A 55 -4.89 14.76 13.64
C THR A 55 -5.22 16.14 14.22
N GLY A 56 -4.36 16.63 15.11
CA GLY A 56 -4.54 17.93 15.78
C GLY A 56 -4.59 19.09 14.78
N PHE A 57 -5.38 20.12 15.12
CA PHE A 57 -5.61 21.30 14.27
C PHE A 57 -4.34 21.92 13.68
N PRO A 58 -3.19 22.01 14.39
CA PRO A 58 -1.97 22.59 13.81
C PRO A 58 -1.42 21.83 12.59
N MET A 59 -1.74 20.54 12.46
CA MET A 59 -1.26 19.67 11.38
C MET A 59 -2.38 19.24 10.42
N ASN A 60 -3.66 19.40 10.79
CA ASN A 60 -4.78 18.93 9.99
C ASN A 60 -5.31 20.05 9.09
N MET A 61 -4.95 19.99 7.82
CA MET A 61 -5.48 20.89 6.78
C MET A 61 -6.71 20.30 6.06
N ASN A 62 -7.18 19.11 6.49
CA ASN A 62 -8.30 18.44 5.85
C ASN A 62 -9.64 19.01 6.34
N ASN A 63 -10.61 19.07 5.43
CA ASN A 63 -11.99 19.37 5.81
C ASN A 63 -12.66 18.10 6.35
N ILE A 64 -12.90 18.02 7.64
CA ILE A 64 -13.45 16.83 8.30
C ILE A 64 -14.88 16.54 7.83
N GLU A 65 -15.64 17.57 7.44
CA GLU A 65 -17.01 17.43 6.95
C GLU A 65 -17.10 16.71 5.58
N GLU A 66 -16.02 16.74 4.81
CA GLU A 66 -15.92 16.07 3.51
C GLU A 66 -15.31 14.66 3.59
N MET A 67 -15.13 14.15 4.80
CA MET A 67 -14.52 12.84 5.01
C MET A 67 -15.38 11.70 4.45
N ASP A 68 -14.90 11.02 3.42
CA ASP A 68 -15.42 9.72 2.98
C ASP A 68 -14.45 8.60 3.42
N ALA A 69 -14.77 7.99 4.56
CA ALA A 69 -13.96 6.92 5.15
C ALA A 69 -13.86 5.70 4.23
N LEU A 70 -14.91 5.39 3.45
CA LEU A 70 -14.90 4.26 2.53
C LEU A 70 -13.96 4.51 1.37
N SER A 71 -13.99 5.70 0.79
CA SER A 71 -13.09 6.12 -0.29
C SER A 71 -11.63 6.12 0.17
N LEU A 72 -11.34 6.65 1.36
CA LEU A 72 -10.01 6.62 1.96
C LEU A 72 -9.51 5.18 2.18
N PHE A 73 -10.34 4.31 2.72
CA PHE A 73 -10.01 2.91 2.94
C PHE A 73 -9.70 2.20 1.61
N ILE A 74 -10.59 2.35 0.63
CA ILE A 74 -10.43 1.74 -0.70
C ILE A 74 -9.18 2.28 -1.39
N SER A 75 -8.87 3.57 -1.28
CA SER A 75 -7.71 4.17 -1.92
C SER A 75 -6.40 3.55 -1.41
N VAL A 76 -6.26 3.38 -0.10
CA VAL A 76 -5.07 2.74 0.50
C VAL A 76 -4.90 1.30 0.01
N VAL A 77 -5.99 0.52 0.05
CA VAL A 77 -5.97 -0.88 -0.40
C VAL A 77 -5.64 -0.96 -1.90
N SER A 78 -6.23 -0.07 -2.71
CA SER A 78 -6.02 -0.02 -4.16
C SER A 78 -4.57 0.34 -4.52
N VAL A 79 -3.95 1.28 -3.81
CA VAL A 79 -2.54 1.67 -4.05
C VAL A 79 -1.60 0.49 -3.79
N VAL A 80 -1.78 -0.22 -2.68
CA VAL A 80 -0.94 -1.39 -2.34
C VAL A 80 -1.18 -2.54 -3.34
N ALA A 81 -2.42 -2.80 -3.71
CA ALA A 81 -2.76 -3.82 -4.70
C ALA A 81 -2.17 -3.47 -6.08
N LEU A 82 -2.35 -2.23 -6.52
CA LEU A 82 -1.82 -1.73 -7.80
C LEU A 82 -0.30 -1.83 -7.85
N PHE A 83 0.39 -1.39 -6.79
CA PHE A 83 1.86 -1.51 -6.71
C PHE A 83 2.29 -2.98 -6.77
N THR A 84 1.62 -3.86 -6.02
CA THR A 84 1.94 -5.29 -5.99
C THR A 84 1.79 -5.93 -7.38
N VAL A 85 0.68 -5.66 -8.08
CA VAL A 85 0.42 -6.18 -9.42
C VAL A 85 1.42 -5.61 -10.42
N SER A 86 1.65 -4.29 -10.39
CA SER A 86 2.57 -3.61 -11.30
C SER A 86 4.00 -4.09 -11.13
N ASN A 87 4.48 -4.22 -9.88
CA ASN A 87 5.82 -4.73 -9.61
C ASN A 87 5.96 -6.20 -10.06
N TRP A 88 4.96 -7.03 -9.78
CA TRP A 88 4.97 -8.42 -10.25
C TRP A 88 4.99 -8.52 -11.77
N THR A 89 4.19 -7.71 -12.47
CA THR A 89 4.15 -7.68 -13.95
C THR A 89 5.51 -7.29 -14.53
N VAL A 90 6.09 -6.20 -14.05
CA VAL A 90 7.39 -5.69 -14.49
C VAL A 90 8.49 -6.72 -14.21
N THR A 91 8.55 -7.23 -12.98
CA THR A 91 9.61 -8.16 -12.60
C THR A 91 9.52 -9.51 -13.30
N THR A 92 8.31 -9.94 -13.66
CA THR A 92 8.12 -11.14 -14.51
C THR A 92 8.74 -10.95 -15.90
N LEU A 93 8.71 -9.75 -16.47
CA LEU A 93 9.36 -9.43 -17.75
C LEU A 93 10.89 -9.35 -17.64
N PHE A 94 11.42 -8.97 -16.48
CA PHE A 94 12.85 -8.78 -16.23
C PHE A 94 13.50 -9.96 -15.47
N ASN A 95 12.97 -11.17 -15.60
CA ASN A 95 13.49 -12.38 -14.95
C ASN A 95 13.54 -12.29 -13.40
N GLY A 96 12.69 -11.49 -12.81
CA GLY A 96 12.54 -11.44 -11.36
C GLY A 96 11.97 -12.74 -10.81
N LYS A 97 12.53 -13.21 -9.70
CA LYS A 97 12.17 -14.50 -9.11
C LYS A 97 11.05 -14.41 -8.06
N GLY A 98 10.62 -13.19 -7.67
CA GLY A 98 9.60 -12.95 -6.66
C GLY A 98 8.20 -13.36 -7.11
N LYS A 99 7.46 -14.04 -6.24
CA LYS A 99 6.03 -14.31 -6.45
C LYS A 99 5.21 -13.10 -6.03
N MET A 100 4.06 -12.86 -6.65
CA MET A 100 3.12 -11.81 -6.28
C MET A 100 2.80 -11.80 -4.77
N LYS A 101 2.64 -12.98 -4.17
CA LYS A 101 2.43 -13.13 -2.73
C LYS A 101 3.59 -12.58 -1.90
N ASP A 102 4.83 -12.80 -2.33
CA ASP A 102 6.02 -12.38 -1.59
C ASP A 102 6.18 -10.86 -1.66
N ILE A 103 5.91 -10.25 -2.83
CA ILE A 103 5.87 -8.79 -3.01
C ILE A 103 4.83 -8.18 -2.07
N PHE A 104 3.62 -8.73 -2.04
CA PHE A 104 2.54 -8.28 -1.16
C PHE A 104 2.95 -8.33 0.32
N ILE A 105 3.57 -9.44 0.76
CA ILE A 105 4.04 -9.59 2.14
C ILE A 105 5.11 -8.55 2.46
N VAL A 106 6.08 -8.31 1.57
CA VAL A 106 7.12 -7.30 1.78
C VAL A 106 6.52 -5.92 1.98
N VAL A 107 5.63 -5.49 1.08
CA VAL A 107 5.00 -4.17 1.17
C VAL A 107 4.21 -4.04 2.46
N CYS A 108 3.34 -5.01 2.77
CA CYS A 108 2.49 -4.94 3.95
C CYS A 108 3.26 -5.04 5.27
N TYR A 109 4.33 -5.82 5.34
CA TYR A 109 5.17 -5.88 6.54
C TYR A 109 5.92 -4.57 6.76
N SER A 110 6.38 -3.95 5.67
CA SER A 110 7.02 -2.63 5.73
C SER A 110 6.05 -1.53 6.21
N LEU A 111 4.73 -1.65 5.95
CA LEU A 111 3.71 -0.71 6.46
C LEU A 111 3.66 -0.63 7.99
N THR A 112 4.24 -1.58 8.71
CA THR A 112 4.32 -1.53 10.18
C THR A 112 4.98 -0.25 10.67
N VAL A 113 6.00 0.24 9.96
CA VAL A 113 6.72 1.47 10.35
C VAL A 113 5.82 2.70 10.24
N PRO A 114 5.17 2.99 9.09
CA PRO A 114 4.21 4.09 9.04
C PRO A 114 2.98 3.89 9.95
N ILE A 115 2.53 2.65 10.22
CA ILE A 115 1.46 2.42 11.20
C ILE A 115 1.87 2.96 12.58
N ILE A 116 3.06 2.62 13.06
CA ILE A 116 3.54 3.08 14.35
C ILE A 116 3.83 4.58 14.33
N GLY A 117 4.52 5.06 13.29
CA GLY A 117 4.89 6.47 13.15
C GLY A 117 3.67 7.39 13.05
N ASP A 118 2.72 7.08 12.18
CA ASP A 118 1.50 7.88 12.00
C ASP A 118 0.62 7.84 13.25
N ALA A 119 0.52 6.71 13.95
CA ALA A 119 -0.22 6.63 15.21
C ALA A 119 0.38 7.55 16.28
N ILE A 120 1.71 7.52 16.45
CA ILE A 120 2.42 8.40 17.40
C ILE A 120 2.23 9.87 17.02
N VAL A 121 2.44 10.21 15.75
CA VAL A 121 2.32 11.58 15.25
C VAL A 121 0.90 12.09 15.38
N THR A 122 -0.11 11.30 15.02
CA THR A 122 -1.53 11.67 15.16
C THR A 122 -1.90 11.92 16.61
N PHE A 123 -1.44 11.07 17.54
CA PHE A 123 -1.69 11.30 18.97
C PHE A 123 -0.95 12.54 19.47
N ALA A 124 0.34 12.68 19.16
CA ALA A 124 1.16 13.80 19.63
C ALA A 124 0.70 15.15 19.04
N SER A 125 0.16 15.17 17.81
CA SER A 125 -0.31 16.40 17.15
C SER A 125 -1.38 17.18 17.93
N ASN A 126 -2.08 16.52 18.84
CA ASN A 126 -3.09 17.15 19.69
C ASN A 126 -2.51 17.92 20.89
N PHE A 127 -1.23 17.78 21.17
CA PHE A 127 -0.55 18.37 22.32
C PHE A 127 0.53 19.39 21.92
N VAL A 128 0.78 19.57 20.62
CA VAL A 128 1.86 20.44 20.11
C VAL A 128 1.32 21.80 19.66
N THR A 129 2.20 22.79 19.72
CA THR A 129 1.97 24.13 19.19
C THR A 129 2.40 24.21 17.72
N LEU A 130 2.03 25.30 17.03
CA LEU A 130 2.41 25.52 15.61
C LEU A 130 3.92 25.50 15.40
N ASP A 131 4.70 25.96 16.36
CA ASP A 131 6.17 26.00 16.28
C ASP A 131 6.81 24.58 16.33
N GLU A 132 6.11 23.63 16.94
CA GLU A 132 6.58 22.26 17.14
C GLU A 132 6.14 21.31 16.02
N VAL A 133 5.24 21.74 15.14
CA VAL A 133 4.74 20.93 14.00
C VAL A 133 5.86 20.39 13.14
N MET A 134 6.92 21.18 12.93
CA MET A 134 8.07 20.78 12.13
C MET A 134 8.78 19.53 12.69
N ILE A 135 8.82 19.39 14.02
CA ILE A 135 9.43 18.22 14.68
C ILE A 135 8.63 16.95 14.35
N LEU A 136 7.31 17.01 14.52
CA LEU A 136 6.42 15.87 14.22
C LEU A 136 6.45 15.48 12.73
N THR A 137 6.44 16.48 11.85
CA THR A 137 6.56 16.25 10.40
C THR A 137 7.90 15.58 10.06
N SER A 138 8.98 15.98 10.71
CA SER A 138 10.30 15.36 10.52
C SER A 138 10.32 13.90 10.98
N VAL A 139 9.71 13.58 12.11
CA VAL A 139 9.57 12.21 12.60
C VAL A 139 8.76 11.38 11.62
N GLN A 140 7.65 11.91 11.12
CA GLN A 140 6.82 11.23 10.13
C GLN A 140 7.61 10.96 8.84
N MET A 141 8.36 11.95 8.34
CA MET A 141 9.20 11.81 7.15
C MET A 141 10.27 10.73 7.32
N LEU A 142 10.89 10.62 8.49
CA LEU A 142 11.84 9.55 8.82
C LEU A 142 11.19 8.17 8.79
N CYS A 143 9.96 8.03 9.31
CA CYS A 143 9.22 6.77 9.24
C CYS A 143 8.92 6.37 7.79
N TYR A 144 8.51 7.30 6.94
CA TYR A 144 8.28 7.01 5.52
C TYR A 144 9.59 6.72 4.76
N ALA A 145 10.69 7.39 5.09
CA ALA A 145 12.00 7.08 4.52
C ALA A 145 12.46 5.67 4.89
N TYR A 146 12.24 5.27 6.14
CA TYR A 146 12.55 3.91 6.58
C TYR A 146 11.62 2.86 5.95
N PHE A 147 10.34 3.15 5.79
CA PHE A 147 9.41 2.32 5.01
C PHE A 147 9.92 2.09 3.59
N ALA A 148 10.31 3.15 2.88
CA ALA A 148 10.87 3.04 1.53
C ALA A 148 12.13 2.17 1.50
N PHE A 149 13.02 2.33 2.47
CA PHE A 149 14.20 1.48 2.61
C PHE A 149 13.84 0.00 2.81
N LEU A 150 12.86 -0.31 3.67
CA LEU A 150 12.38 -1.68 3.88
C LEU A 150 11.80 -2.31 2.61
N VAL A 151 11.02 -1.53 1.84
CA VAL A 151 10.48 -2.00 0.56
C VAL A 151 11.60 -2.29 -0.44
N ILE A 152 12.59 -1.39 -0.57
CA ILE A 152 13.74 -1.60 -1.46
C ILE A 152 14.54 -2.83 -1.04
N ALA A 153 14.86 -2.96 0.24
CA ALA A 153 15.62 -4.11 0.77
C ALA A 153 14.86 -5.43 0.57
N GLY A 154 13.55 -5.42 0.82
CA GLY A 154 12.70 -6.59 0.63
C GLY A 154 12.60 -6.99 -0.84
N LEU A 155 12.36 -6.05 -1.75
CA LEU A 155 12.29 -6.33 -3.18
C LEU A 155 13.65 -6.82 -3.73
N THR A 156 14.75 -6.24 -3.25
CA THR A 156 16.11 -6.69 -3.58
C THR A 156 16.30 -8.16 -3.22
N THR A 157 15.87 -8.53 -2.02
CA THR A 157 16.01 -9.90 -1.51
C THR A 157 15.09 -10.88 -2.25
N ILE A 158 13.84 -10.52 -2.49
CA ILE A 158 12.89 -11.45 -3.12
C ILE A 158 13.11 -11.63 -4.62
N HIS A 159 13.62 -10.65 -5.33
CA HIS A 159 13.90 -10.77 -6.75
C HIS A 159 15.35 -11.23 -7.04
N GLU A 160 16.20 -11.28 -6.03
CA GLU A 160 17.63 -11.56 -6.15
C GLU A 160 18.33 -10.58 -7.12
N TYR A 161 17.83 -9.34 -7.15
CA TYR A 161 18.45 -8.26 -7.93
C TYR A 161 19.58 -7.60 -7.13
N GLY A 162 20.52 -7.00 -7.84
CA GLY A 162 21.40 -6.02 -7.21
C GLY A 162 20.61 -4.75 -6.84
N PHE A 163 21.15 -3.93 -5.94
CA PHE A 163 20.48 -2.73 -5.43
C PHE A 163 19.98 -1.80 -6.56
N GLY A 164 20.80 -1.56 -7.59
CA GLY A 164 20.41 -0.77 -8.76
C GLY A 164 19.26 -1.39 -9.56
N GLY A 165 19.23 -2.70 -9.70
CA GLY A 165 18.16 -3.43 -10.39
C GLY A 165 16.82 -3.30 -9.65
N SER A 166 16.86 -3.30 -8.31
CA SER A 166 15.66 -3.12 -7.48
C SER A 166 15.08 -1.71 -7.59
N ILE A 167 15.93 -0.69 -7.58
CA ILE A 167 15.49 0.70 -7.80
C ILE A 167 14.86 0.84 -9.19
N MET A 168 15.52 0.31 -10.22
CA MET A 168 14.98 0.33 -11.59
C MET A 168 13.65 -0.40 -11.69
N SER A 169 13.52 -1.56 -11.03
CA SER A 169 12.26 -2.31 -10.95
C SER A 169 11.14 -1.49 -10.31
N ILE A 170 11.40 -0.74 -9.24
CA ILE A 170 10.41 0.12 -8.58
C ILE A 170 9.99 1.26 -9.52
N VAL A 171 10.93 1.94 -10.15
CA VAL A 171 10.64 3.01 -11.11
C VAL A 171 9.76 2.50 -12.25
N MET A 172 10.14 1.37 -12.84
CA MET A 172 9.35 0.75 -13.91
C MET A 172 7.97 0.28 -13.43
N SER A 173 7.85 -0.14 -12.16
CA SER A 173 6.56 -0.51 -11.58
C SER A 173 5.62 0.69 -11.42
N ILE A 174 6.15 1.87 -11.13
CA ILE A 174 5.35 3.11 -11.08
C ILE A 174 4.83 3.45 -12.48
N VAL A 175 5.68 3.33 -13.51
CA VAL A 175 5.25 3.52 -14.91
C VAL A 175 4.19 2.50 -15.31
N ALA A 176 4.40 1.23 -14.97
CA ALA A 176 3.42 0.17 -15.23
C ALA A 176 2.09 0.42 -14.50
N ALA A 177 2.13 0.90 -13.25
CA ALA A 177 0.94 1.27 -12.49
C ALA A 177 0.14 2.38 -13.21
N ALA A 178 0.82 3.41 -13.71
CA ALA A 178 0.17 4.48 -14.47
C ALA A 178 -0.50 3.95 -15.75
N ILE A 179 0.16 3.03 -16.47
CA ILE A 179 -0.41 2.40 -17.68
C ILE A 179 -1.63 1.55 -17.31
N ILE A 180 -1.55 0.75 -16.25
CA ILE A 180 -2.66 -0.10 -15.79
C ILE A 180 -3.86 0.77 -15.41
N LEU A 181 -3.65 1.87 -14.68
CA LEU A 181 -4.71 2.81 -14.34
C LEU A 181 -5.33 3.45 -15.59
N PHE A 182 -4.50 3.90 -16.54
CA PHE A 182 -4.99 4.50 -17.78
C PHE A 182 -5.88 3.53 -18.57
N ILE A 183 -5.41 2.29 -18.76
CA ILE A 183 -6.19 1.25 -19.45
C ILE A 183 -7.48 0.94 -18.67
N GLY A 184 -7.39 0.85 -17.33
CA GLY A 184 -8.55 0.61 -16.48
C GLY A 184 -9.63 1.68 -16.64
N ILE A 185 -9.24 2.95 -16.66
CA ILE A 185 -10.16 4.08 -16.89
C ILE A 185 -10.80 4.01 -18.28
N LEU A 186 -10.02 3.69 -19.34
CA LEU A 186 -10.54 3.54 -20.68
C LEU A 186 -11.58 2.40 -20.76
N VAL A 187 -11.27 1.25 -20.20
CA VAL A 187 -12.19 0.09 -20.18
C VAL A 187 -13.47 0.46 -19.42
N PHE A 188 -13.34 1.07 -18.23
CA PHE A 188 -14.48 1.49 -17.44
C PHE A 188 -15.39 2.46 -18.20
N THR A 189 -14.81 3.48 -18.84
CA THR A 189 -15.55 4.46 -19.66
C THR A 189 -16.26 3.79 -20.84
N MET A 190 -15.61 2.80 -21.47
CA MET A 190 -16.23 2.03 -22.55
C MET A 190 -17.45 1.22 -22.05
N LEU A 191 -17.31 0.56 -20.90
CA LEU A 191 -18.41 -0.20 -20.29
C LEU A 191 -19.56 0.69 -19.89
N GLU A 192 -19.30 1.86 -19.32
CA GLU A 192 -20.32 2.86 -18.96
C GLU A 192 -21.12 3.31 -20.20
N ARG A 193 -20.45 3.60 -21.31
CA ARG A 193 -21.12 3.97 -22.57
C ARG A 193 -21.96 2.85 -23.13
N MET A 194 -21.49 1.61 -23.06
CA MET A 194 -22.26 0.44 -23.49
C MET A 194 -23.53 0.28 -22.66
N VAL A 195 -23.42 0.33 -21.33
CA VAL A 195 -24.58 0.22 -20.42
C VAL A 195 -25.58 1.35 -20.69
N SER A 196 -25.11 2.60 -20.83
CA SER A 196 -25.94 3.76 -21.14
C SER A 196 -26.67 3.60 -22.47
N PHE A 197 -26.01 3.07 -23.51
CA PHE A 197 -26.64 2.78 -24.79
C PHE A 197 -27.78 1.76 -24.65
N PHE A 198 -27.55 0.62 -23.99
CA PHE A 198 -28.59 -0.39 -23.78
C PHE A 198 -29.77 0.16 -22.98
N TYR A 199 -29.49 0.98 -21.95
CA TYR A 199 -30.54 1.64 -21.19
C TYR A 199 -31.39 2.57 -22.06
N SER A 200 -30.77 3.40 -22.91
CA SER A 200 -31.45 4.31 -23.82
C SER A 200 -32.32 3.57 -24.83
N VAL A 201 -31.83 2.47 -25.41
CA VAL A 201 -32.60 1.63 -26.33
C VAL A 201 -33.81 0.98 -25.64
N ALA A 202 -33.63 0.46 -24.43
CA ALA A 202 -34.72 -0.14 -23.65
C ALA A 202 -35.80 0.90 -23.29
N GLU A 203 -35.43 2.11 -22.94
CA GLU A 203 -36.35 3.20 -22.63
C GLU A 203 -37.12 3.64 -23.89
N GLU A 204 -36.45 3.73 -25.05
CA GLU A 204 -37.10 4.08 -26.28
C GLU A 204 -38.12 3.01 -26.76
N LEU A 205 -37.75 1.75 -26.62
CA LEU A 205 -38.67 0.62 -26.89
C LEU A 205 -39.92 0.66 -26.00
N LYS A 206 -39.72 0.96 -24.69
CA LYS A 206 -40.85 1.09 -23.75
C LYS A 206 -41.78 2.24 -24.07
N ARG A 207 -41.28 3.33 -24.67
CA ARG A 207 -42.09 4.48 -25.08
C ARG A 207 -42.90 4.22 -26.39
N ARG A 208 -42.47 3.23 -27.20
CA ARG A 208 -43.14 2.91 -28.48
C ARG A 208 -44.13 1.77 -28.36
N LEU A 209 -44.10 1.02 -27.25
CA LEU A 209 -45.11 0.02 -26.88
C LEU A 209 -46.18 0.63 -25.99
#